data_6efff1bd2202f9a92baeb4fa18b6c7a6
#
_entry.id   6efff1bd2202f9a92baeb4fa18b6c7a6
#
_cell.length_a   1.000
_cell.length_b   1.000
_cell.length_c   1.000
_cell.angle_alpha   90.00
_cell.angle_beta   90.00
_cell.angle_gamma   90.00
#
_symmetry.space_group_name_H-M   'P 1'
#
loop_
_entity.id
_entity.type
_entity.pdbx_description
1 polymer ?
#
loop_
_entity_poly.entity_id
_entity_poly.type
_entity_poly.pdbx_seq_one_letter_code
_entity_poly.pdbx_strand_id
1 'polypeptide(L)'
;GGQWASTGQCQPALLNQLKAHPYFALAPPKSTGREQFNLQWLDAVLADTVVQHVSTEDVQATLTQLSCDTMAAQLLALPDEVKTVYCCGGGTHNRFLLAQLAAACPNHRIVTTEALGIDPDWLEAAAFAWLAKQTLANQAVDLGNATNADQAAILGGIYLA
;
A
#
# COMPACT_ATOMS: atom_id res chain seq x y z
N GLY A 1 -12.56 6.79 8.10
CA GLY A 1 -12.58 7.46 6.81
C GLY A 1 -11.44 8.46 6.61
N GLY A 2 -10.35 8.44 7.42
CA GLY A 2 -9.24 9.40 7.32
C GLY A 2 -9.53 10.77 7.92
N GLN A 3 -10.61 10.90 8.70
CA GLN A 3 -11.05 12.19 9.25
C GLN A 3 -9.97 12.85 10.13
N TRP A 4 -9.28 12.09 10.97
CA TRP A 4 -8.21 12.64 11.80
C TRP A 4 -7.06 13.21 10.95
N ALA A 5 -6.55 12.46 9.98
CA ALA A 5 -5.52 12.94 9.07
C ALA A 5 -5.96 14.18 8.26
N SER A 6 -7.25 14.29 7.91
CA SER A 6 -7.77 15.43 7.15
C SER A 6 -7.87 16.74 7.94
N THR A 7 -7.72 16.71 9.27
CA THR A 7 -7.66 17.91 10.11
C THR A 7 -6.25 18.47 10.27
N GLY A 8 -5.22 17.69 9.91
CA GLY A 8 -3.82 18.11 9.94
C GLY A 8 -3.31 18.58 8.58
N GLN A 9 -2.07 19.04 8.59
CA GLN A 9 -1.32 19.44 7.40
C GLN A 9 -0.06 18.63 7.26
N CYS A 10 0.27 18.22 6.02
CA CYS A 10 1.52 17.55 5.74
C CYS A 10 2.71 18.46 6.10
N GLN A 11 3.62 17.95 6.91
CA GLN A 11 4.84 18.65 7.32
C GLN A 11 6.02 18.20 6.45
N PRO A 12 6.53 19.08 5.54
CA PRO A 12 7.56 18.68 4.58
C PRO A 12 8.85 18.15 5.22
N ALA A 13 9.27 18.74 6.35
CA ALA A 13 10.46 18.29 7.07
C ALA A 13 10.30 16.86 7.60
N LEU A 14 9.16 16.56 8.24
CA LEU A 14 8.83 15.21 8.70
C LEU A 14 8.70 14.22 7.53
N LEU A 15 8.01 14.62 6.46
CA LEU A 15 7.86 13.77 5.28
C LEU A 15 9.21 13.37 4.67
N ASN A 16 10.13 14.32 4.57
CA ASN A 16 11.47 14.06 4.05
C ASN A 16 12.26 13.08 4.94
N GLN A 17 12.17 13.23 6.27
CA GLN A 17 12.80 12.28 7.20
C GLN A 17 12.19 10.88 7.11
N LEU A 18 10.87 10.77 7.04
CA LEU A 18 10.19 9.49 6.86
C LEU A 18 10.63 8.82 5.55
N LYS A 19 10.70 9.57 4.45
CA LYS A 19 11.15 9.07 3.13
C LYS A 19 12.63 8.70 3.08
N ALA A 20 13.46 9.20 3.99
CA ALA A 20 14.88 8.86 4.07
C ALA A 20 15.13 7.41 4.51
N HIS A 21 14.11 6.68 5.00
CA HIS A 21 14.25 5.27 5.34
C HIS A 21 14.67 4.44 4.11
N PRO A 22 15.74 3.62 4.19
CA PRO A 22 16.32 2.92 3.04
C PRO A 22 15.32 2.05 2.24
N TYR A 23 14.30 1.51 2.90
CA TYR A 23 13.25 0.73 2.25
C TYR A 23 12.61 1.45 1.06
N PHE A 24 12.38 2.76 1.16
CA PHE A 24 11.70 3.50 0.08
C PHE A 24 12.54 3.63 -1.18
N ALA A 25 13.85 3.51 -1.08
CA ALA A 25 14.78 3.53 -2.21
C ALA A 25 14.98 2.15 -2.88
N LEU A 26 14.49 1.07 -2.28
CA LEU A 26 14.62 -0.27 -2.86
C LEU A 26 13.77 -0.39 -4.13
N ALA A 27 14.31 -1.10 -5.13
CA ALA A 27 13.55 -1.47 -6.32
C ALA A 27 12.53 -2.59 -5.99
N PRO A 28 11.38 -2.64 -6.69
CA PRO A 28 10.49 -3.80 -6.65
C PRO A 28 11.15 -5.05 -7.27
N PRO A 29 10.70 -6.25 -6.89
CA PRO A 29 9.70 -6.53 -5.87
C PRO A 29 10.28 -6.37 -4.47
N LYS A 30 9.54 -5.69 -3.59
CA LYS A 30 9.91 -5.48 -2.19
C LYS A 30 8.67 -5.61 -1.30
N SER A 31 8.87 -6.08 -0.09
CA SER A 31 7.81 -6.19 0.92
C SER A 31 8.28 -5.65 2.25
N THR A 32 7.36 -5.26 3.08
CA THR A 32 7.60 -4.79 4.43
C THR A 32 6.36 -5.03 5.29
N GLY A 33 6.50 -4.91 6.59
CA GLY A 33 5.43 -5.10 7.53
C GLY A 33 5.64 -4.29 8.82
N ARG A 34 4.89 -4.68 9.85
CA ARG A 34 4.91 -4.03 11.16
C ARG A 34 6.23 -4.21 11.92
N GLU A 35 7.05 -5.17 11.53
CA GLU A 35 8.40 -5.37 12.06
C GLU A 35 9.31 -4.17 11.74
N GLN A 36 9.09 -3.51 10.63
CA GLN A 36 9.90 -2.38 10.16
C GLN A 36 9.21 -1.03 10.37
N PHE A 37 7.93 -0.91 10.01
CA PHE A 37 7.15 0.33 10.14
C PHE A 37 6.16 0.20 11.31
N ASN A 38 6.58 0.66 12.48
CA ASN A 38 5.85 0.60 13.74
C ASN A 38 5.98 1.90 14.52
N LEU A 39 5.37 1.96 15.72
CA LEU A 39 5.43 3.16 16.56
C LEU A 39 6.85 3.46 17.00
N GLN A 40 7.69 2.45 17.29
CA GLN A 40 9.07 2.68 17.69
C GLN A 40 9.89 3.38 16.60
N TRP A 41 9.69 2.99 15.34
CA TRP A 41 10.29 3.68 14.19
C TRP A 41 9.80 5.13 14.10
N LEU A 42 8.49 5.35 14.22
CA LEU A 42 7.90 6.69 14.15
C LEU A 42 8.40 7.57 15.29
N ASP A 43 8.42 7.06 16.52
CA ASP A 43 8.92 7.78 17.69
C ASP A 43 10.40 8.19 17.54
N ALA A 44 11.22 7.31 16.94
CA ALA A 44 12.63 7.64 16.66
C ALA A 44 12.75 8.78 15.64
N VAL A 45 11.89 8.82 14.60
CA VAL A 45 11.86 9.94 13.64
C VAL A 45 11.36 11.23 14.30
N LEU A 46 10.34 11.15 15.14
CA LEU A 46 9.76 12.33 15.83
C LEU A 46 10.69 12.88 16.93
N ALA A 47 11.61 12.08 17.44
CA ALA A 47 12.61 12.54 18.41
C ALA A 47 13.68 13.45 17.79
N ASP A 48 13.78 13.52 16.46
CA ASP A 48 14.72 14.41 15.79
C ASP A 48 14.32 15.88 16.00
N THR A 49 15.30 16.71 16.26
CA THR A 49 15.12 18.15 16.56
C THR A 49 14.52 18.93 15.38
N VAL A 50 14.68 18.43 14.16
CA VAL A 50 14.16 19.07 12.92
C VAL A 50 12.63 19.04 12.84
N VAL A 51 11.98 18.08 13.54
CA VAL A 51 10.52 17.90 13.49
C VAL A 51 9.83 18.17 14.83
N GLN A 52 10.48 18.91 15.71
CA GLN A 52 9.90 19.27 17.01
C GLN A 52 8.62 20.11 16.84
N HIS A 53 7.66 19.87 17.74
CA HIS A 53 6.38 20.58 17.81
C HIS A 53 5.38 20.33 16.68
N VAL A 54 5.47 19.18 16.01
CA VAL A 54 4.44 18.74 15.06
C VAL A 54 3.24 18.21 15.83
N SER A 55 2.03 18.69 15.50
CA SER A 55 0.79 18.19 16.11
C SER A 55 0.51 16.75 15.71
N THR A 56 -0.28 16.03 16.50
CA THR A 56 -0.65 14.64 16.19
C THR A 56 -1.44 14.53 14.90
N GLU A 57 -2.27 15.53 14.58
CA GLU A 57 -3.03 15.65 13.35
C GLU A 57 -2.10 15.79 12.14
N ASP A 58 -1.05 16.63 12.28
CA ASP A 58 -0.05 16.86 11.24
C ASP A 58 0.82 15.61 11.02
N VAL A 59 1.19 14.91 12.09
CA VAL A 59 1.86 13.60 11.98
C VAL A 59 1.00 12.64 11.16
N GLN A 60 -0.29 12.54 11.48
CA GLN A 60 -1.21 11.63 10.78
C GLN A 60 -1.42 12.04 9.32
N ALA A 61 -1.53 13.35 9.03
CA ALA A 61 -1.61 13.88 7.68
C ALA A 61 -0.33 13.56 6.88
N THR A 62 0.84 13.72 7.52
CA THR A 62 2.15 13.44 6.89
C THR A 62 2.33 11.95 6.60
N LEU A 63 1.93 11.06 7.50
CA LEU A 63 1.94 9.62 7.25
C LEU A 63 0.99 9.21 6.12
N THR A 64 -0.16 9.88 6.01
CA THR A 64 -1.07 9.68 4.88
C THR A 64 -0.42 10.13 3.57
N GLN A 65 0.25 11.28 3.57
CA GLN A 65 1.00 11.77 2.42
C GLN A 65 2.15 10.83 2.03
N LEU A 66 2.90 10.31 3.00
CA LEU A 66 3.93 9.31 2.75
C LEU A 66 3.35 8.09 2.01
N SER A 67 2.20 7.59 2.47
CA SER A 67 1.53 6.45 1.83
C SER A 67 1.10 6.79 0.40
N CYS A 68 0.55 7.99 0.18
CA CYS A 68 0.17 8.44 -1.17
C CYS A 68 1.39 8.57 -2.09
N ASP A 69 2.45 9.21 -1.62
CA ASP A 69 3.65 9.44 -2.44
C ASP A 69 4.33 8.14 -2.85
N THR A 70 4.37 7.15 -1.94
CA THR A 70 4.97 5.84 -2.23
C THR A 70 4.14 5.03 -3.21
N MET A 71 2.81 5.07 -3.12
CA MET A 71 1.90 4.46 -4.10
C MET A 71 1.97 5.19 -5.45
N ALA A 72 1.89 6.52 -5.44
CA ALA A 72 1.93 7.33 -6.65
C ALA A 72 3.23 7.12 -7.44
N ALA A 73 4.38 7.02 -6.76
CA ALA A 73 5.65 6.73 -7.40
C ALA A 73 5.65 5.42 -8.20
N GLN A 74 4.95 4.39 -7.72
CA GLN A 74 4.81 3.12 -8.44
C GLN A 74 3.80 3.23 -9.59
N LEU A 75 2.69 3.93 -9.37
CA LEU A 75 1.65 4.10 -10.39
C LEU A 75 2.15 4.94 -11.58
N LEU A 76 2.91 5.99 -11.30
CA LEU A 76 3.49 6.86 -12.34
C LEU A 76 4.62 6.20 -13.13
N ALA A 77 5.18 5.10 -12.63
CA ALA A 77 6.15 4.28 -13.34
C ALA A 77 5.51 3.21 -14.24
N LEU A 78 4.18 3.06 -14.19
CA LEU A 78 3.46 2.12 -15.07
C LEU A 78 3.39 2.65 -16.50
N PRO A 79 3.21 1.76 -17.49
CA PRO A 79 2.99 2.17 -18.87
C PRO A 79 1.79 3.11 -19.02
N ASP A 80 1.87 4.05 -19.97
CA ASP A 80 0.83 5.07 -20.24
C ASP A 80 -0.54 4.50 -20.60
N GLU A 81 -0.60 3.23 -21.01
CA GLU A 81 -1.84 2.50 -21.32
C GLU A 81 -2.65 2.18 -20.07
N VAL A 82 -2.03 2.13 -18.90
CA VAL A 82 -2.71 1.92 -17.62
C VAL A 82 -3.43 3.20 -17.22
N LYS A 83 -4.74 3.25 -17.42
CA LYS A 83 -5.56 4.44 -17.14
C LYS A 83 -6.42 4.31 -15.87
N THR A 84 -6.65 3.11 -15.39
CA THR A 84 -7.52 2.88 -14.21
C THR A 84 -6.80 2.03 -13.18
N VAL A 85 -6.84 2.49 -11.95
CA VAL A 85 -6.33 1.79 -10.77
C VAL A 85 -7.49 1.38 -9.89
N TYR A 86 -7.62 0.09 -9.64
CA TYR A 86 -8.66 -0.49 -8.79
C TYR A 86 -8.08 -0.73 -7.38
N CYS A 87 -8.59 0.01 -6.41
CA CYS A 87 -8.18 -0.11 -5.01
C CYS A 87 -9.05 -1.14 -4.27
N CYS A 88 -8.43 -1.93 -3.40
CA CYS A 88 -9.10 -2.91 -2.54
C CYS A 88 -8.55 -2.88 -1.11
N GLY A 89 -9.20 -3.61 -0.22
CA GLY A 89 -8.87 -3.72 1.19
C GLY A 89 -9.30 -2.53 2.02
N GLY A 90 -9.07 -2.60 3.33
CA GLY A 90 -9.56 -1.63 4.31
C GLY A 90 -9.12 -0.18 4.08
N GLY A 91 -8.04 0.05 3.33
CA GLY A 91 -7.59 1.39 2.93
C GLY A 91 -8.61 2.15 2.08
N THR A 92 -9.50 1.46 1.37
CA THR A 92 -10.56 2.06 0.54
C THR A 92 -11.61 2.84 1.36
N HIS A 93 -11.75 2.51 2.64
CA HIS A 93 -12.62 3.26 3.55
C HIS A 93 -12.00 4.59 3.99
N ASN A 94 -10.73 4.82 3.72
CA ASN A 94 -10.06 6.09 3.99
C ASN A 94 -10.23 7.06 2.81
N ARG A 95 -11.33 7.83 2.84
CA ARG A 95 -11.65 8.79 1.77
C ARG A 95 -10.58 9.86 1.58
N PHE A 96 -9.92 10.27 2.67
CA PHE A 96 -8.83 11.24 2.59
C PHE A 96 -7.63 10.66 1.83
N LEU A 97 -7.23 9.42 2.14
CA LEU A 97 -6.16 8.73 1.43
C LEU A 97 -6.45 8.61 -0.08
N LEU A 98 -7.66 8.14 -0.44
CA LEU A 98 -8.05 7.99 -1.85
C LEU A 98 -8.07 9.34 -2.59
N ALA A 99 -8.56 10.41 -1.95
CA ALA A 99 -8.57 11.75 -2.55
C ALA A 99 -7.14 12.27 -2.78
N GLN A 100 -6.23 12.08 -1.81
CA GLN A 100 -4.83 12.46 -1.94
C GLN A 100 -4.12 11.64 -3.04
N LEU A 101 -4.39 10.34 -3.11
CA LEU A 101 -3.82 9.48 -4.16
C LEU A 101 -4.32 9.90 -5.55
N ALA A 102 -5.62 10.19 -5.69
CA ALA A 102 -6.18 10.68 -6.96
C ALA A 102 -5.55 12.01 -7.39
N ALA A 103 -5.33 12.93 -6.44
CA ALA A 103 -4.66 14.19 -6.70
C ALA A 103 -3.19 14.00 -7.12
N ALA A 104 -2.49 13.02 -6.53
CA ALA A 104 -1.11 12.69 -6.88
C ALA A 104 -0.97 11.97 -8.24
N CYS A 105 -2.04 11.35 -8.73
CA CYS A 105 -2.05 10.58 -9.97
C CYS A 105 -3.10 11.10 -10.98
N PRO A 106 -2.99 12.36 -11.47
CA PRO A 106 -4.05 13.00 -12.26
C PRO A 106 -4.34 12.30 -13.60
N ASN A 107 -3.42 11.52 -14.12
CA ASN A 107 -3.57 10.76 -15.36
C ASN A 107 -4.21 9.38 -15.16
N HIS A 108 -4.48 9.00 -13.91
CA HIS A 108 -5.08 7.72 -13.56
C HIS A 108 -6.45 7.92 -12.92
N ARG A 109 -7.40 7.10 -13.30
CA ARG A 109 -8.68 7.01 -12.62
C ARG A 109 -8.55 6.08 -11.42
N ILE A 110 -8.61 6.63 -10.22
CA ILE A 110 -8.57 5.86 -8.96
C ILE A 110 -10.00 5.49 -8.57
N VAL A 111 -10.30 4.21 -8.50
CA VAL A 111 -11.63 3.67 -8.15
C VAL A 111 -11.48 2.45 -7.25
N THR A 112 -12.54 2.03 -6.59
CA THR A 112 -12.56 0.76 -5.84
C THR A 112 -12.95 -0.40 -6.74
N THR A 113 -12.66 -1.63 -6.30
CA THR A 113 -13.06 -2.86 -7.00
C THR A 113 -14.57 -3.04 -7.10
N GLU A 114 -15.38 -2.26 -6.38
CA GLU A 114 -16.83 -2.18 -6.59
C GLU A 114 -17.20 -1.85 -8.04
N ALA A 115 -16.38 -1.05 -8.72
CA ALA A 115 -16.58 -0.75 -10.14
C ALA A 115 -16.51 -2.00 -11.06
N LEU A 116 -15.95 -3.10 -10.54
CA LEU A 116 -15.90 -4.42 -11.19
C LEU A 116 -16.91 -5.41 -10.59
N GLY A 117 -17.78 -4.95 -9.68
CA GLY A 117 -18.73 -5.80 -8.98
C GLY A 117 -18.13 -6.64 -7.85
N ILE A 118 -16.92 -6.30 -7.37
CA ILE A 118 -16.25 -6.99 -6.28
C ILE A 118 -16.10 -6.02 -5.11
N ASP A 119 -16.67 -6.37 -3.97
CA ASP A 119 -16.49 -5.61 -2.73
C ASP A 119 -15.00 -5.53 -2.38
N PRO A 120 -14.45 -4.34 -2.12
CA PRO A 120 -13.04 -4.15 -1.79
C PRO A 120 -12.54 -4.97 -0.61
N ASP A 121 -13.37 -5.22 0.37
CA ASP A 121 -13.01 -5.99 1.58
C ASP A 121 -12.93 -7.49 1.32
N TRP A 122 -13.52 -7.98 0.22
CA TRP A 122 -13.57 -9.41 -0.10
C TRP A 122 -12.56 -9.84 -1.17
N LEU A 123 -11.86 -8.91 -1.82
CA LEU A 123 -10.95 -9.26 -2.92
C LEU A 123 -9.83 -10.19 -2.45
N GLU A 124 -9.25 -9.96 -1.27
CA GLU A 124 -8.19 -10.80 -0.72
C GLU A 124 -8.70 -12.21 -0.42
N ALA A 125 -9.88 -12.34 0.19
CA ALA A 125 -10.51 -13.63 0.42
C ALA A 125 -10.79 -14.39 -0.88
N ALA A 126 -11.25 -13.69 -1.92
CA ALA A 126 -11.47 -14.26 -3.25
C ALA A 126 -10.16 -14.73 -3.90
N ALA A 127 -9.08 -13.97 -3.75
CA ALA A 127 -7.75 -14.35 -4.25
C ALA A 127 -7.24 -15.62 -3.56
N PHE A 128 -7.35 -15.71 -2.23
CA PHE A 128 -6.95 -16.91 -1.50
C PHE A 128 -7.83 -18.13 -1.83
N ALA A 129 -9.14 -17.94 -2.02
CA ALA A 129 -10.03 -19.01 -2.48
C ALA A 129 -9.63 -19.53 -3.89
N TRP A 130 -9.24 -18.60 -4.78
CA TRP A 130 -8.73 -18.96 -6.10
C TRP A 130 -7.41 -19.73 -6.00
N LEU A 131 -6.45 -19.30 -5.17
CA LEU A 131 -5.18 -19.99 -4.93
C LEU A 131 -5.42 -21.40 -4.37
N ALA A 132 -6.32 -21.56 -3.40
CA ALA A 132 -6.69 -22.86 -2.87
C ALA A 132 -7.28 -23.78 -3.96
N LYS A 133 -8.14 -23.24 -4.84
CA LYS A 133 -8.66 -23.98 -6.00
C LYS A 133 -7.54 -24.45 -6.93
N GLN A 134 -6.53 -23.61 -7.22
CA GLN A 134 -5.37 -24.00 -8.03
C GLN A 134 -4.61 -25.16 -7.39
N THR A 135 -4.37 -25.07 -6.08
CA THR A 135 -3.68 -26.11 -5.31
C THR A 135 -4.45 -27.45 -5.37
N LEU A 136 -5.77 -27.44 -5.16
CA LEU A 136 -6.61 -28.63 -5.25
C LEU A 136 -6.64 -29.21 -6.67
N ALA A 137 -6.53 -28.38 -7.70
CA ALA A 137 -6.45 -28.78 -9.10
C ALA A 137 -5.04 -29.21 -9.53
N ASN A 138 -4.06 -29.21 -8.62
CA ASN A 138 -2.66 -29.49 -8.90
C ASN A 138 -2.07 -28.59 -9.99
N GLN A 139 -2.48 -27.30 -10.01
CA GLN A 139 -2.04 -26.30 -10.97
C GLN A 139 -1.01 -25.38 -10.34
N ALA A 140 0.13 -25.24 -11.00
CA ALA A 140 1.16 -24.29 -10.59
C ALA A 140 0.74 -22.86 -10.92
N VAL A 141 1.08 -21.93 -10.03
CA VAL A 141 0.83 -20.50 -10.19
C VAL A 141 2.17 -19.78 -10.25
N ASP A 142 2.33 -18.90 -11.23
CA ASP A 142 3.50 -18.03 -11.36
C ASP A 142 3.22 -16.70 -10.62
N LEU A 143 3.96 -16.45 -9.56
CA LEU A 143 3.95 -15.22 -8.79
C LEU A 143 5.32 -14.51 -8.79
N GLY A 144 6.21 -14.88 -9.71
CA GLY A 144 7.59 -14.39 -9.75
C GLY A 144 7.68 -12.87 -9.73
N ASN A 145 6.83 -12.18 -10.49
CA ASN A 145 6.79 -10.71 -10.54
C ASN A 145 6.39 -10.04 -9.22
N ALA A 146 5.70 -10.77 -8.33
CA ALA A 146 5.25 -10.24 -7.03
C ALA A 146 6.15 -10.69 -5.87
N THR A 147 6.74 -11.89 -5.96
CA THR A 147 7.41 -12.54 -4.83
C THR A 147 8.88 -12.81 -5.04
N ASN A 148 9.44 -12.55 -6.23
CA ASN A 148 10.79 -12.97 -6.64
C ASN A 148 10.96 -14.50 -6.69
N ALA A 149 9.88 -15.26 -6.84
CA ALA A 149 10.00 -16.71 -7.04
C ALA A 149 10.61 -17.00 -8.41
N ASP A 150 11.55 -17.94 -8.47
CA ASP A 150 12.27 -18.29 -9.70
C ASP A 150 11.40 -19.07 -10.71
N GLN A 151 10.31 -19.66 -10.24
CA GLN A 151 9.43 -20.48 -11.08
C GLN A 151 8.01 -20.60 -10.53
N ALA A 152 7.08 -20.96 -11.40
CA ALA A 152 5.72 -21.33 -11.00
C ALA A 152 5.73 -22.55 -10.07
N ALA A 153 4.91 -22.54 -9.05
CA ALA A 153 4.80 -23.62 -8.08
C ALA A 153 3.34 -23.86 -7.66
N ILE A 154 3.05 -25.07 -7.20
CA ILE A 154 1.80 -25.35 -6.49
C ILE A 154 1.94 -24.77 -5.09
N LEU A 155 1.05 -23.85 -4.74
CA LEU A 155 1.13 -23.08 -3.52
C LEU A 155 0.34 -23.73 -2.39
N GLY A 156 0.91 -23.66 -1.18
CA GLY A 156 0.28 -24.18 0.03
C GLY A 156 0.49 -25.69 0.23
N GLY A 157 -0.15 -26.23 1.27
CA GLY A 157 -0.10 -27.64 1.62
C GLY A 157 -1.50 -28.19 1.95
N ILE A 158 -1.76 -29.44 1.56
CA ILE A 158 -2.99 -30.14 1.89
C ILE A 158 -2.67 -31.10 3.03
N TYR A 159 -3.29 -30.85 4.19
CA TYR A 159 -3.17 -31.70 5.37
C TYR A 159 -4.47 -32.49 5.52
N LEU A 160 -4.38 -33.79 5.28
CA LEU A 160 -5.51 -34.68 5.47
C LEU A 160 -5.67 -34.99 6.97
N ALA A 161 -6.92 -35.02 7.45
CA ALA A 161 -7.27 -35.38 8.81
C ALA A 161 -7.15 -36.92 9.02
#